data_e8f281f663e84694265d4692928f1a91
#
_entry.id   e8f281f663e84694265d4692928f1a91
#
_cell.length_a   1.000
_cell.length_b   1.000
_cell.length_c   1.000
_cell.angle_alpha   90.00
_cell.angle_beta   90.00
_cell.angle_gamma   90.00
#
_symmetry.space_group_name_H-M   'P 1'
#
loop_
_entity.id
_entity.type
_entity.pdbx_description
1 polymer ?
#
loop_
_entity_poly.entity_id
_entity_poly.type
_entity_poly.pdbx_seq_one_letter_code
_entity_poly.pdbx_strand_id
1 'polypeptide(L)'
;MKYIISGTDRTNSNSLKVSKYIQGLYRDLGEEVGIIDLCEVRRELAGGPHYGSNQPASLQLEMNKVVSSDGLIVVCPEYNGSMPGILKYYIDHMKFPDCFEYRPVCFVGLGGLFGGIRPVEHLQQVFGYRNAFIYPQRVFLMNVHKIMQDEVVADPLMAGLLRSQAEGFQKFTKALHVAKIDANNYLSQKAAK
;
A
#
# COMPACT_ATOMS: atom_id res chain seq x y z
N MET A 1 -4.51 12.58 -2.84
CA MET A 1 -3.33 11.90 -3.41
C MET A 1 -3.27 10.46 -2.92
N LYS A 2 -2.90 9.50 -3.76
CA LYS A 2 -2.67 8.09 -3.35
C LYS A 2 -1.30 7.90 -2.73
N TYR A 3 -1.13 6.85 -1.93
CA TYR A 3 0.17 6.47 -1.38
C TYR A 3 0.48 4.99 -1.62
N ILE A 4 1.75 4.71 -1.93
CA ILE A 4 2.31 3.37 -2.05
C ILE A 4 2.99 3.04 -0.74
N ILE A 5 2.63 1.93 -0.10
CA ILE A 5 3.32 1.42 1.09
C ILE A 5 4.37 0.40 0.66
N SER A 6 5.65 0.74 0.84
CA SER A 6 6.78 -0.20 0.68
C SER A 6 6.86 -1.07 1.93
N GLY A 7 6.30 -2.27 1.87
CA GLY A 7 5.93 -3.11 3.01
C GLY A 7 7.07 -3.85 3.72
N THR A 8 8.29 -3.32 3.75
CA THR A 8 9.43 -3.91 4.47
C THR A 8 10.38 -2.83 4.99
N ASP A 9 11.10 -3.14 6.05
CA ASP A 9 12.14 -2.29 6.66
C ASP A 9 13.56 -2.53 6.11
N ARG A 10 13.71 -3.39 5.10
CA ARG A 10 15.01 -3.64 4.47
C ARG A 10 15.43 -2.45 3.63
N THR A 11 16.67 -1.99 3.83
CA THR A 11 17.31 -0.98 2.99
C THR A 11 17.47 -1.50 1.56
N ASN A 12 17.30 -0.62 0.56
CA ASN A 12 17.42 -0.96 -0.87
C ASN A 12 16.59 -2.18 -1.30
N SER A 13 15.43 -2.35 -0.69
CA SER A 13 14.55 -3.50 -0.93
C SER A 13 13.96 -3.52 -2.33
N ASN A 14 13.66 -4.72 -2.84
CA ASN A 14 12.90 -4.85 -4.08
C ASN A 14 11.48 -4.25 -3.93
N SER A 15 10.91 -4.22 -2.71
CA SER A 15 9.64 -3.55 -2.46
C SER A 15 9.73 -2.05 -2.76
N LEU A 16 10.79 -1.38 -2.32
CA LEU A 16 11.02 0.03 -2.61
C LEU A 16 11.23 0.27 -4.11
N LYS A 17 12.03 -0.58 -4.78
CA LYS A 17 12.24 -0.50 -6.23
C LYS A 17 10.94 -0.66 -7.02
N VAL A 18 10.12 -1.66 -6.67
CA VAL A 18 8.78 -1.85 -7.25
C VAL A 18 7.87 -0.65 -6.97
N SER A 19 7.91 -0.10 -5.75
CA SER A 19 7.14 1.10 -5.39
C SER A 19 7.50 2.30 -6.26
N LYS A 20 8.78 2.53 -6.50
CA LYS A 20 9.25 3.61 -7.39
C LYS A 20 8.86 3.37 -8.86
N TYR A 21 8.91 2.12 -9.33
CA TYR A 21 8.42 1.77 -10.66
C TYR A 21 6.92 2.09 -10.79
N ILE A 22 6.10 1.68 -9.83
CA ILE A 22 4.66 1.98 -9.80
C ILE A 22 4.42 3.49 -9.73
N GLN A 23 5.18 4.23 -8.92
CA GLN A 23 5.11 5.69 -8.87
C GLN A 23 5.35 6.32 -10.25
N GLY A 24 6.32 5.79 -11.02
CA GLY A 24 6.57 6.16 -12.40
C GLY A 24 5.36 5.92 -13.31
N LEU A 25 4.69 4.77 -13.18
CA LEU A 25 3.47 4.47 -13.95
C LEU A 25 2.36 5.49 -13.67
N TYR A 26 2.14 5.90 -12.42
CA TYR A 26 1.13 6.92 -12.09
C TYR A 26 1.51 8.29 -12.63
N ARG A 27 2.79 8.66 -12.59
CA ARG A 27 3.26 9.91 -13.23
C ARG A 27 2.97 9.92 -14.74
N ASP A 28 3.17 8.79 -15.44
CA ASP A 28 2.83 8.64 -16.87
C ASP A 28 1.31 8.75 -17.10
N LEU A 29 0.49 8.42 -16.11
CA LEU A 29 -0.97 8.57 -16.12
C LEU A 29 -1.44 9.99 -15.70
N GLY A 30 -0.51 10.92 -15.48
CA GLY A 30 -0.80 12.29 -15.05
C GLY A 30 -1.21 12.42 -13.59
N GLU A 31 -0.85 11.46 -12.73
CA GLU A 31 -1.20 11.45 -11.32
C GLU A 31 0.05 11.36 -10.43
N GLU A 32 0.15 12.25 -9.43
CA GLU A 32 1.18 12.16 -8.40
C GLU A 32 0.78 11.17 -7.31
N VAL A 33 1.73 10.30 -6.93
CA VAL A 33 1.57 9.29 -5.88
C VAL A 33 2.77 9.35 -4.94
N GLY A 34 2.52 9.40 -3.64
CA GLY A 34 3.58 9.38 -2.63
C GLY A 34 4.01 7.96 -2.26
N ILE A 35 5.19 7.82 -1.67
CA ILE A 35 5.68 6.56 -1.10
C ILE A 35 5.78 6.70 0.41
N ILE A 36 5.28 5.70 1.12
CA ILE A 36 5.50 5.45 2.55
C ILE A 36 6.48 4.27 2.63
N ASP A 37 7.75 4.55 2.92
CA ASP A 37 8.76 3.51 3.07
C ASP A 37 8.90 3.12 4.55
N LEU A 38 8.55 1.89 4.89
CA LEU A 38 8.63 1.41 6.28
C LEU A 38 10.06 1.33 6.81
N CYS A 39 11.06 1.39 5.94
CA CYS A 39 12.46 1.52 6.33
C CYS A 39 12.74 2.81 7.11
N GLU A 40 12.05 3.91 6.77
CA GLU A 40 12.26 5.23 7.36
C GLU A 40 11.67 5.35 8.79
N VAL A 41 10.60 4.59 9.06
CA VAL A 41 9.91 4.61 10.37
C VAL A 41 10.15 3.34 11.20
N ARG A 42 11.10 2.50 10.80
CA ARG A 42 11.37 1.21 11.47
C ARG A 42 11.76 1.33 12.94
N ARG A 43 12.49 2.41 13.31
CA ARG A 43 12.94 2.63 14.69
C ARG A 43 11.77 2.96 15.59
N GLU A 44 10.88 3.80 15.13
CA GLU A 44 9.65 4.18 15.83
C GLU A 44 8.74 2.98 15.99
N LEU A 45 8.56 2.19 14.96
CA LEU A 45 7.77 0.96 15.02
C LEU A 45 8.39 -0.07 16.00
N ALA A 46 9.72 -0.24 15.99
CA ALA A 46 10.42 -1.16 16.89
C ALA A 46 10.54 -0.63 18.32
N GLY A 47 10.34 0.67 18.56
CA GLY A 47 10.51 1.33 19.83
C GLY A 47 9.45 1.02 20.89
N GLY A 48 8.41 0.27 20.55
CA GLY A 48 7.35 -0.15 21.48
C GLY A 48 5.95 0.22 21.00
N PRO A 49 4.92 -0.08 21.81
CA PRO A 49 3.54 0.17 21.45
C PRO A 49 3.22 1.68 21.52
N HIS A 50 3.13 2.31 20.38
CA HIS A 50 2.78 3.73 20.24
C HIS A 50 1.34 3.88 19.71
N TYR A 51 0.39 3.25 20.40
CA TYR A 51 -1.01 3.30 19.98
C TYR A 51 -1.68 4.62 20.41
N GLY A 52 -2.59 5.11 19.58
CA GLY A 52 -3.39 6.29 19.89
C GLY A 52 -2.57 7.59 19.81
N SER A 53 -2.72 8.46 20.81
CA SER A 53 -2.12 9.82 20.83
C SER A 53 -0.62 9.88 21.13
N ASN A 54 -0.01 8.75 21.53
CA ASN A 54 1.39 8.71 21.95
C ASN A 54 2.36 8.30 20.81
N GLN A 55 1.93 8.38 19.58
CA GLN A 55 2.80 8.07 18.45
C GLN A 55 3.91 9.12 18.30
N PRO A 56 5.17 8.71 18.03
CA PRO A 56 6.23 9.63 17.63
C PRO A 56 5.81 10.50 16.44
N ALA A 57 6.27 11.74 16.39
CA ALA A 57 5.87 12.70 15.35
C ALA A 57 6.13 12.19 13.92
N SER A 58 7.24 11.49 13.69
CA SER A 58 7.57 10.87 12.40
C SER A 58 6.55 9.81 11.99
N LEU A 59 6.17 8.91 12.91
CA LEU A 59 5.15 7.90 12.66
C LEU A 59 3.78 8.53 12.43
N GLN A 60 3.43 9.56 13.20
CA GLN A 60 2.17 10.30 13.05
C GLN A 60 2.07 10.96 11.67
N LEU A 61 3.17 11.53 11.14
CA LEU A 61 3.21 12.07 9.78
C LEU A 61 2.86 11.00 8.73
N GLU A 62 3.43 9.81 8.85
CA GLU A 62 3.12 8.70 7.93
C GLU A 62 1.65 8.21 8.07
N MET A 63 1.12 8.16 9.30
CA MET A 63 -0.29 7.83 9.53
C MET A 63 -1.24 8.88 8.93
N ASN A 64 -0.89 10.16 9.01
CA ASN A 64 -1.69 11.24 8.41
C ASN A 64 -1.74 11.12 6.88
N LYS A 65 -0.67 10.64 6.22
CA LYS A 65 -0.69 10.32 4.78
C LYS A 65 -1.73 9.25 4.48
N VAL A 66 -1.82 8.21 5.31
CA VAL A 66 -2.84 7.15 5.14
C VAL A 66 -4.24 7.72 5.29
N VAL A 67 -4.50 8.47 6.38
CA VAL A 67 -5.82 9.06 6.66
C VAL A 67 -6.29 9.99 5.55
N SER A 68 -5.39 10.80 4.97
CA SER A 68 -5.72 11.76 3.90
C SER A 68 -5.68 11.15 2.49
N SER A 69 -5.31 9.88 2.34
CA SER A 69 -5.13 9.27 1.01
C SER A 69 -6.45 9.05 0.27
N ASP A 70 -6.42 9.18 -1.05
CA ASP A 70 -7.52 8.78 -1.95
C ASP A 70 -7.51 7.26 -2.22
N GLY A 71 -6.46 6.57 -1.82
CA GLY A 71 -6.28 5.14 -1.96
C GLY A 71 -4.86 4.68 -1.63
N LEU A 72 -4.72 3.42 -1.33
CA LEU A 72 -3.46 2.79 -0.94
C LEU A 72 -3.04 1.71 -1.94
N ILE A 73 -1.76 1.67 -2.27
CA ILE A 73 -1.12 0.59 -3.02
C ILE A 73 -0.15 -0.09 -2.08
N VAL A 74 -0.42 -1.33 -1.66
CA VAL A 74 0.45 -2.05 -0.73
C VAL A 74 1.36 -2.99 -1.49
N VAL A 75 2.65 -2.69 -1.50
CA VAL A 75 3.71 -3.50 -2.12
C VAL A 75 4.33 -4.39 -1.04
N CYS A 76 3.94 -5.66 -1.01
CA CYS A 76 4.22 -6.57 0.08
C CYS A 76 5.12 -7.75 -0.33
N PRO A 77 6.34 -7.87 0.23
CA PRO A 77 7.16 -9.05 0.03
C PRO A 77 6.68 -10.21 0.90
N GLU A 78 6.93 -11.44 0.44
CA GLU A 78 6.67 -12.64 1.23
C GLU A 78 7.86 -12.97 2.13
N TYR A 79 7.64 -12.94 3.46
CA TYR A 79 8.59 -13.38 4.48
C TYR A 79 7.98 -14.53 5.27
N ASN A 80 8.63 -15.70 5.20
CA ASN A 80 8.17 -16.90 5.93
C ASN A 80 6.67 -17.23 5.70
N GLY A 81 6.20 -17.10 4.47
CA GLY A 81 4.83 -17.44 4.07
C GLY A 81 3.77 -16.40 4.44
N SER A 82 4.17 -15.20 4.86
CA SER A 82 3.23 -14.12 5.24
C SER A 82 3.81 -12.75 4.90
N MET A 83 3.10 -11.69 5.29
CA MET A 83 3.61 -10.33 5.26
C MET A 83 4.76 -10.14 6.24
N PRO A 84 5.71 -9.22 6.00
CA PRO A 84 6.72 -8.86 6.97
C PRO A 84 6.10 -8.39 8.30
N GLY A 85 6.69 -8.77 9.43
CA GLY A 85 6.21 -8.36 10.75
C GLY A 85 6.10 -6.84 10.88
N ILE A 86 7.05 -6.09 10.30
CA ILE A 86 7.03 -4.62 10.32
C ILE A 86 5.79 -4.04 9.61
N LEU A 87 5.33 -4.66 8.51
CA LEU A 87 4.12 -4.23 7.83
C LEU A 87 2.88 -4.48 8.70
N LYS A 88 2.79 -5.65 9.33
CA LYS A 88 1.68 -5.93 10.24
C LYS A 88 1.70 -4.97 11.43
N TYR A 89 2.88 -4.70 11.97
CA TYR A 89 3.05 -3.75 13.07
C TYR A 89 2.66 -2.32 12.65
N TYR A 90 3.04 -1.88 11.44
CA TYR A 90 2.59 -0.61 10.88
C TYR A 90 1.04 -0.55 10.75
N ILE A 91 0.43 -1.61 10.24
CA ILE A 91 -1.04 -1.71 10.12
C ILE A 91 -1.72 -1.63 11.49
N ASP A 92 -1.14 -2.23 12.54
CA ASP A 92 -1.69 -2.18 13.89
C ASP A 92 -1.61 -0.77 14.53
N HIS A 93 -0.75 0.11 14.03
CA HIS A 93 -0.70 1.52 14.42
C HIS A 93 -1.66 2.41 13.63
N MET A 94 -2.26 1.90 12.55
CA MET A 94 -3.25 2.64 11.77
C MET A 94 -4.51 2.91 12.59
N LYS A 95 -4.93 4.17 12.59
CA LYS A 95 -6.11 4.60 13.34
C LYS A 95 -7.39 4.02 12.74
N PHE A 96 -8.14 3.27 13.53
CA PHE A 96 -9.47 2.79 13.17
C PHE A 96 -10.54 3.81 13.59
N PRO A 97 -11.57 4.07 12.76
CA PRO A 97 -11.81 3.51 11.43
C PRO A 97 -11.11 4.28 10.29
N ASP A 98 -10.55 5.43 10.58
CA ASP A 98 -10.17 6.48 9.64
C ASP A 98 -9.17 6.03 8.54
N CYS A 99 -8.29 5.08 8.86
CA CYS A 99 -7.34 4.54 7.89
C CYS A 99 -7.92 3.44 6.98
N PHE A 100 -9.05 2.85 7.34
CA PHE A 100 -9.56 1.63 6.69
C PHE A 100 -10.91 1.81 6.02
N GLU A 101 -11.95 2.24 6.77
CA GLU A 101 -13.34 2.22 6.28
C GLU A 101 -13.49 2.99 4.98
N TYR A 102 -14.03 2.28 3.98
CA TYR A 102 -14.29 2.81 2.63
C TYR A 102 -13.04 3.31 1.89
N ARG A 103 -11.84 3.01 2.42
CA ARG A 103 -10.58 3.37 1.76
C ARG A 103 -10.27 2.40 0.65
N PRO A 104 -10.08 2.89 -0.59
CA PRO A 104 -9.65 2.04 -1.69
C PRO A 104 -8.25 1.51 -1.44
N VAL A 105 -8.04 0.22 -1.67
CA VAL A 105 -6.72 -0.41 -1.54
C VAL A 105 -6.51 -1.44 -2.64
N CYS A 106 -5.31 -1.49 -3.22
CA CYS A 106 -4.86 -2.56 -4.09
C CYS A 106 -3.54 -3.15 -3.60
N PHE A 107 -3.24 -4.37 -4.04
CA PHE A 107 -2.10 -5.14 -3.55
C PHE A 107 -1.20 -5.60 -4.68
N VAL A 108 0.12 -5.49 -4.42
CA VAL A 108 1.18 -6.05 -5.24
C VAL A 108 2.03 -6.94 -4.36
N GLY A 109 1.99 -8.24 -4.63
CA GLY A 109 2.84 -9.22 -3.98
C GLY A 109 4.17 -9.37 -4.69
N LEU A 110 5.24 -9.63 -3.96
CA LEU A 110 6.54 -9.96 -4.54
C LEU A 110 7.28 -11.02 -3.71
N GLY A 111 8.05 -11.82 -4.39
CA GLY A 111 8.79 -12.88 -3.74
C GLY A 111 9.64 -13.70 -4.69
N GLY A 112 10.08 -14.85 -4.20
CA GLY A 112 10.77 -15.87 -5.01
C GLY A 112 9.76 -16.65 -5.85
N LEU A 113 9.47 -17.88 -5.41
CA LEU A 113 8.69 -18.85 -6.19
C LEU A 113 7.20 -18.47 -6.35
N PHE A 114 6.57 -17.91 -5.32
CA PHE A 114 5.11 -17.69 -5.29
C PHE A 114 4.69 -16.22 -5.43
N GLY A 115 5.63 -15.32 -5.69
CA GLY A 115 5.34 -13.93 -6.00
C GLY A 115 4.59 -13.14 -4.90
N GLY A 116 4.58 -13.64 -3.67
CA GLY A 116 3.90 -12.97 -2.57
C GLY A 116 2.38 -13.19 -2.52
N ILE A 117 1.88 -14.30 -3.06
CA ILE A 117 0.44 -14.59 -3.01
C ILE A 117 -0.09 -14.70 -1.58
N ARG A 118 0.62 -15.40 -0.67
CA ARG A 118 0.18 -15.59 0.71
C ARG A 118 0.03 -14.29 1.49
N PRO A 119 1.04 -13.39 1.53
CA PRO A 119 0.88 -12.12 2.22
C PRO A 119 -0.26 -11.27 1.64
N VAL A 120 -0.48 -11.29 0.33
CA VAL A 120 -1.61 -10.56 -0.29
C VAL A 120 -2.95 -11.13 0.16
N GLU A 121 -3.10 -12.45 0.22
CA GLU A 121 -4.32 -13.09 0.74
C GLU A 121 -4.57 -12.71 2.22
N HIS A 122 -3.53 -12.68 3.06
CA HIS A 122 -3.65 -12.22 4.44
C HIS A 122 -4.03 -10.73 4.53
N LEU A 123 -3.42 -9.87 3.70
CA LEU A 123 -3.74 -8.45 3.66
C LEU A 123 -5.20 -8.21 3.22
N GLN A 124 -5.72 -8.97 2.25
CA GLN A 124 -7.11 -8.86 1.85
C GLN A 124 -8.06 -9.15 3.02
N GLN A 125 -7.75 -10.16 3.86
CA GLN A 125 -8.53 -10.45 5.05
C GLN A 125 -8.45 -9.32 6.08
N VAL A 126 -7.26 -8.79 6.34
CA VAL A 126 -7.05 -7.69 7.29
C VAL A 126 -7.79 -6.42 6.88
N PHE A 127 -7.63 -5.99 5.63
CA PHE A 127 -8.30 -4.79 5.12
C PHE A 127 -9.80 -4.99 4.91
N GLY A 128 -10.21 -6.19 4.47
CA GLY A 128 -11.62 -6.55 4.32
C GLY A 128 -12.38 -6.59 5.65
N TYR A 129 -11.75 -7.09 6.71
CA TYR A 129 -12.30 -7.04 8.08
C TYR A 129 -12.61 -5.60 8.53
N ARG A 130 -11.84 -4.62 8.03
CA ARG A 130 -11.99 -3.21 8.34
C ARG A 130 -12.78 -2.41 7.30
N ASN A 131 -13.58 -3.08 6.46
CA ASN A 131 -14.45 -2.48 5.45
C ASN A 131 -13.75 -1.62 4.39
N ALA A 132 -12.49 -1.89 4.08
CA ALA A 132 -11.79 -1.23 2.97
C ALA A 132 -12.37 -1.69 1.62
N PHE A 133 -12.36 -0.82 0.62
CA PHE A 133 -12.71 -1.16 -0.76
C PHE A 133 -11.51 -1.81 -1.46
N ILE A 134 -11.46 -3.13 -1.47
CA ILE A 134 -10.39 -3.90 -2.08
C ILE A 134 -10.56 -3.93 -3.59
N TYR A 135 -9.55 -3.39 -4.33
CA TYR A 135 -9.51 -3.50 -5.77
C TYR A 135 -9.18 -4.93 -6.19
N PRO A 136 -9.97 -5.56 -7.09
CA PRO A 136 -9.90 -7.00 -7.31
C PRO A 136 -8.64 -7.45 -8.05
N GLN A 137 -8.05 -6.62 -8.92
CA GLN A 137 -6.85 -6.99 -9.65
C GLN A 137 -5.63 -6.93 -8.74
N ARG A 138 -4.99 -8.08 -8.55
CA ARG A 138 -3.75 -8.24 -7.79
C ARG A 138 -2.62 -8.58 -8.75
N VAL A 139 -1.42 -8.13 -8.48
CA VAL A 139 -0.22 -8.48 -9.26
C VAL A 139 0.77 -9.22 -8.37
N PHE A 140 1.35 -10.29 -8.87
CA PHE A 140 2.29 -11.15 -8.16
C PHE A 140 3.61 -11.26 -8.92
N LEU A 141 4.67 -10.64 -8.38
CA LEU A 141 5.99 -10.58 -9.01
C LEU A 141 6.84 -11.78 -8.55
N MET A 142 6.77 -12.87 -9.30
CA MET A 142 7.62 -14.05 -9.06
C MET A 142 9.07 -13.77 -9.44
N ASN A 143 10.00 -14.39 -8.70
CA ASN A 143 11.43 -14.21 -8.93
C ASN A 143 11.84 -12.74 -9.04
N VAL A 144 11.30 -11.90 -8.18
CA VAL A 144 11.47 -10.44 -8.21
C VAL A 144 12.91 -9.99 -8.34
N HIS A 145 13.86 -10.73 -7.74
CA HIS A 145 15.29 -10.47 -7.82
C HIS A 145 15.88 -10.64 -9.24
N LYS A 146 15.18 -11.35 -10.14
CA LYS A 146 15.60 -11.53 -11.54
C LYS A 146 14.94 -10.52 -12.47
N ILE A 147 13.69 -10.16 -12.18
CA ILE A 147 12.91 -9.27 -13.06
C ILE A 147 13.08 -7.78 -12.71
N MET A 148 13.55 -7.45 -11.50
CA MET A 148 13.88 -6.07 -11.13
C MET A 148 15.33 -5.76 -11.53
N GLN A 149 15.50 -4.89 -12.50
CA GLN A 149 16.79 -4.32 -12.89
C GLN A 149 16.78 -2.84 -12.49
N ASP A 150 17.50 -2.51 -11.42
CA ASP A 150 17.43 -1.21 -10.75
C ASP A 150 15.98 -0.84 -10.36
N GLU A 151 15.38 0.15 -10.98
CA GLU A 151 14.00 0.58 -10.75
C GLU A 151 13.06 0.22 -11.93
N VAL A 152 13.47 -0.72 -12.80
CA VAL A 152 12.69 -1.15 -13.97
C VAL A 152 12.27 -2.60 -13.82
N VAL A 153 11.03 -2.91 -14.14
CA VAL A 153 10.53 -4.30 -14.27
C VAL A 153 10.84 -4.78 -15.70
N ALA A 154 11.85 -5.64 -15.83
CA ALA A 154 12.34 -6.11 -17.12
C ALA A 154 11.42 -7.13 -17.81
N ASP A 155 10.54 -7.79 -17.06
CA ASP A 155 9.56 -8.74 -17.60
C ASP A 155 8.38 -7.98 -18.22
N PRO A 156 8.14 -8.06 -19.54
CA PRO A 156 7.07 -7.30 -20.21
C PRO A 156 5.66 -7.67 -19.73
N LEU A 157 5.43 -8.94 -19.37
CA LEU A 157 4.12 -9.38 -18.85
C LEU A 157 3.86 -8.74 -17.50
N MET A 158 4.83 -8.79 -16.58
CA MET A 158 4.70 -8.19 -15.25
C MET A 158 4.58 -6.67 -15.34
N ALA A 159 5.34 -6.01 -16.20
CA ALA A 159 5.22 -4.59 -16.46
C ALA A 159 3.83 -4.22 -16.98
N GLY A 160 3.29 -5.00 -17.94
CA GLY A 160 1.93 -4.81 -18.45
C GLY A 160 0.85 -5.02 -17.41
N LEU A 161 0.98 -6.02 -16.52
CA LEU A 161 0.04 -6.25 -15.42
C LEU A 161 0.05 -5.12 -14.40
N LEU A 162 1.22 -4.58 -14.04
CA LEU A 162 1.33 -3.43 -13.14
C LEU A 162 0.72 -2.17 -13.76
N ARG A 163 0.94 -1.92 -15.05
CA ARG A 163 0.32 -0.80 -15.77
C ARG A 163 -1.20 -0.95 -15.79
N SER A 164 -1.71 -2.10 -16.17
CA SER A 164 -3.16 -2.39 -16.16
C SER A 164 -3.78 -2.20 -14.78
N GLN A 165 -3.10 -2.65 -13.71
CA GLN A 165 -3.55 -2.44 -12.34
C GLN A 165 -3.59 -0.94 -11.99
N ALA A 166 -2.55 -0.18 -12.33
CA ALA A 166 -2.48 1.25 -12.05
C ALA A 166 -3.62 2.03 -12.74
N GLU A 167 -3.84 1.77 -14.03
CA GLU A 167 -4.94 2.37 -14.81
C GLU A 167 -6.32 2.01 -14.25
N GLY A 168 -6.51 0.74 -13.91
CA GLY A 168 -7.77 0.26 -13.34
C GLY A 168 -8.03 0.81 -11.95
N PHE A 169 -7.01 0.84 -11.08
CA PHE A 169 -7.14 1.39 -9.73
C PHE A 169 -7.37 2.91 -9.74
N GLN A 170 -6.75 3.65 -10.68
CA GLN A 170 -7.03 5.07 -10.90
C GLN A 170 -8.51 5.30 -11.22
N LYS A 171 -9.08 4.52 -12.16
CA LYS A 171 -10.51 4.59 -12.52
C LYS A 171 -11.40 4.21 -11.35
N PHE A 172 -11.03 3.17 -10.61
CA PHE A 172 -11.78 2.68 -9.45
C PHE A 172 -11.89 3.74 -8.35
N THR A 173 -10.76 4.33 -7.94
CA THR A 173 -10.75 5.38 -6.92
C THR A 173 -11.56 6.61 -7.35
N LYS A 174 -11.44 7.01 -8.63
CA LYS A 174 -12.22 8.11 -9.20
C LYS A 174 -13.72 7.83 -9.17
N ALA A 175 -14.13 6.61 -9.51
CA ALA A 175 -15.55 6.22 -9.49
C ALA A 175 -16.14 6.28 -8.08
N LEU A 176 -15.42 5.76 -7.07
CA LEU A 176 -15.84 5.83 -5.66
C LEU A 176 -15.95 7.29 -5.16
N HIS A 177 -15.00 8.14 -5.55
CA HIS A 177 -15.00 9.55 -5.20
C HIS A 177 -16.20 10.29 -5.82
N VAL A 178 -16.48 10.09 -7.11
CA VAL A 178 -17.62 10.67 -7.80
C VAL A 178 -18.94 10.21 -7.17
N ALA A 179 -19.03 8.94 -6.78
CA ALA A 179 -20.19 8.38 -6.09
C ALA A 179 -20.31 8.84 -4.61
N LYS A 180 -19.28 9.55 -4.08
CA LYS A 180 -19.21 10.03 -2.68
C LYS A 180 -19.29 8.91 -1.64
N ILE A 181 -18.73 7.76 -1.93
CA ILE A 181 -18.70 6.58 -1.04
C ILE A 181 -17.31 6.21 -0.56
N ASP A 182 -16.27 6.94 -0.96
CA ASP A 182 -14.89 6.74 -0.49
C ASP A 182 -14.67 7.27 0.94
N ALA A 183 -13.54 6.87 1.55
CA ALA A 183 -13.18 7.22 2.92
C ALA A 183 -13.16 8.73 3.18
N ASN A 184 -12.66 9.55 2.25
CA ASN A 184 -12.55 11.00 2.46
C ASN A 184 -13.93 11.67 2.50
N ASN A 185 -14.87 11.24 1.63
CA ASN A 185 -16.26 11.68 1.68
C ASN A 185 -16.94 11.24 2.97
N TYR A 186 -16.73 9.99 3.41
CA TYR A 186 -17.27 9.46 4.66
C TYR A 186 -16.78 10.24 5.88
N LEU A 187 -15.47 10.49 5.98
CA LEU A 187 -14.89 11.27 7.08
C LEU A 187 -15.39 12.71 7.12
N SER A 188 -15.54 13.36 5.96
CA SER A 188 -16.11 14.71 5.87
C SER A 188 -17.54 14.76 6.35
N GLN A 189 -18.38 13.77 6.00
CA GLN A 189 -19.76 13.68 6.46
C GLN A 189 -19.86 13.41 7.96
N LYS A 190 -18.91 12.63 8.52
CA LYS A 190 -18.85 12.36 9.97
C LYS A 190 -18.43 13.59 10.78
N ALA A 191 -17.54 14.40 10.25
CA ALA A 191 -17.07 15.64 10.89
C ALA A 191 -18.13 16.75 10.88
N ALA A 192 -19.13 16.67 9.99
CA ALA A 192 -20.22 17.63 9.86
C ALA A 192 -21.44 17.33 10.77
N LYS A 193 -21.43 16.21 11.48
CA LYS A 193 -22.45 15.81 12.46
C LYS A 193 -21.99 16.07 13.89
#